data_6d35b5d6b1bf3c9c23855e79a7e5d247
#
_entry.id   6d35b5d6b1bf3c9c23855e79a7e5d247
#
_cell.length_a   1.000
_cell.length_b   1.000
_cell.length_c   1.000
_cell.angle_alpha   90.00
_cell.angle_beta   90.00
_cell.angle_gamma   90.00
#
_symmetry.space_group_name_H-M   'P 1'
#
loop_
_entity.id
_entity.type
_entity.pdbx_description
1 polymer ?
#
loop_
_entity_poly.entity_id
_entity_poly.type
_entity_poly.pdbx_seq_one_letter_code
_entity_poly.pdbx_strand_id
1 'polypeptide(L)'
;MSQTVHSSGDHNPDENRRDFLTLATTAVGVVGTGMALWPFVDSMNPSKDVLALASVEVNLSNIPVGQAIKVMWRGKPVFIRHRTEREINEAADVALNDLVDPQADDARVEKKEWLIVVGVCTHLGCIPMGTATGEARGDYDGWYCPCHGSHYDTSGRIRRGPAPKNLEVPTYTFLTDTSVRIG
;
A
#
# COMPACT_ATOMS: atom_id res chain seq x y z
N MET A 1 45.78 21.97 62.73
CA MET A 1 44.45 22.09 63.27
C MET A 1 43.50 21.87 62.08
N SER A 2 42.97 20.66 61.92
CA SER A 2 42.08 20.29 60.87
C SER A 2 40.66 20.24 61.48
N GLN A 3 39.75 21.08 61.03
CA GLN A 3 38.36 21.06 61.44
C GLN A 3 37.58 20.25 60.39
N THR A 4 37.14 19.10 60.82
CA THR A 4 36.12 18.28 60.14
C THR A 4 34.76 18.88 60.35
N VAL A 5 34.20 19.42 59.27
CA VAL A 5 32.79 19.84 59.27
C VAL A 5 31.91 18.60 59.12
N HIS A 6 31.31 18.16 60.23
CA HIS A 6 30.23 17.20 60.24
C HIS A 6 28.95 17.93 59.74
N SER A 7 28.57 17.68 58.51
CA SER A 7 27.24 17.97 58.00
C SER A 7 26.28 16.91 58.59
N SER A 8 25.66 17.19 59.70
CA SER A 8 24.50 16.45 60.18
C SER A 8 23.30 16.83 59.29
N GLY A 9 22.94 15.94 58.37
CA GLY A 9 21.69 16.03 57.61
C GLY A 9 20.52 15.95 58.56
N ASP A 10 19.89 17.10 58.82
CA ASP A 10 18.66 17.23 59.60
C ASP A 10 17.53 16.50 58.83
N HIS A 11 17.28 15.27 59.19
CA HIS A 11 16.23 14.43 58.61
C HIS A 11 14.89 14.84 59.25
N ASN A 12 14.20 15.80 58.62
CA ASN A 12 12.87 16.21 59.03
C ASN A 12 11.85 15.14 58.61
N PRO A 13 11.22 14.39 59.55
CA PRO A 13 10.27 13.33 59.25
C PRO A 13 9.02 13.82 58.48
N ASP A 14 8.67 15.10 58.57
CA ASP A 14 7.54 15.68 57.86
C ASP A 14 7.86 15.96 56.37
N GLU A 15 9.11 16.26 56.03
CA GLU A 15 9.56 16.35 54.63
C GLU A 15 9.50 14.98 53.97
N ASN A 16 9.97 13.94 54.63
CA ASN A 16 9.93 12.58 54.07
C ASN A 16 8.49 12.08 53.82
N ARG A 17 7.54 12.42 54.70
CA ARG A 17 6.13 12.07 54.50
C ARG A 17 5.51 12.83 53.33
N ARG A 18 5.77 14.12 53.23
CA ARG A 18 5.29 14.95 52.13
C ARG A 18 5.84 14.48 50.79
N ASP A 19 7.14 14.22 50.71
CA ASP A 19 7.82 13.77 49.50
C ASP A 19 7.32 12.40 49.08
N PHE A 20 7.11 11.48 50.01
CA PHE A 20 6.51 10.17 49.74
C PHE A 20 5.07 10.31 49.18
N LEU A 21 4.23 11.14 49.81
CA LEU A 21 2.86 11.35 49.32
C LEU A 21 2.83 12.01 47.95
N THR A 22 3.73 12.97 47.69
CA THR A 22 3.86 13.62 46.39
C THR A 22 4.30 12.62 45.33
N LEU A 23 5.32 11.82 45.62
CA LEU A 23 5.81 10.80 44.72
C LEU A 23 4.72 9.74 44.41
N ALA A 24 4.05 9.24 45.46
CA ALA A 24 3.00 8.25 45.31
C ALA A 24 1.80 8.79 44.50
N THR A 25 1.37 10.02 44.80
CA THR A 25 0.27 10.66 44.04
C THR A 25 0.65 10.91 42.59
N THR A 26 1.88 11.38 42.34
CA THR A 26 2.37 11.60 41.00
C THR A 26 2.45 10.27 40.21
N ALA A 27 2.98 9.22 40.83
CA ALA A 27 3.05 7.90 40.21
C ALA A 27 1.66 7.36 39.85
N VAL A 28 0.71 7.42 40.76
CA VAL A 28 -0.68 7.01 40.50
C VAL A 28 -1.33 7.90 39.43
N GLY A 29 -1.07 9.20 39.46
CA GLY A 29 -1.56 10.14 38.46
C GLY A 29 -1.03 9.83 37.06
N VAL A 30 0.27 9.55 36.92
CA VAL A 30 0.89 9.17 35.63
C VAL A 30 0.33 7.85 35.10
N VAL A 31 0.24 6.83 35.97
CA VAL A 31 -0.32 5.52 35.57
C VAL A 31 -1.81 5.68 35.20
N GLY A 32 -2.60 6.39 35.99
CA GLY A 32 -4.01 6.62 35.71
C GLY A 32 -4.24 7.40 34.43
N THR A 33 -3.41 8.41 34.14
CA THR A 33 -3.45 9.15 32.87
C THR A 33 -3.10 8.24 31.69
N GLY A 34 -2.04 7.43 31.81
CA GLY A 34 -1.66 6.47 30.79
C GLY A 34 -2.77 5.45 30.51
N MET A 35 -3.41 4.91 31.54
CA MET A 35 -4.56 4.00 31.39
C MET A 35 -5.78 4.68 30.76
N ALA A 36 -6.04 5.94 31.09
CA ALA A 36 -7.16 6.70 30.52
C ALA A 36 -6.90 7.07 29.04
N LEU A 37 -5.66 7.31 28.65
CA LEU A 37 -5.29 7.64 27.26
C LEU A 37 -5.18 6.40 26.37
N TRP A 38 -4.90 5.23 26.95
CA TRP A 38 -4.71 3.99 26.16
C TRP A 38 -5.88 3.66 25.23
N PRO A 39 -7.16 3.71 25.64
CA PRO A 39 -8.27 3.42 24.74
C PRO A 39 -8.35 4.35 23.53
N PHE A 40 -7.92 5.60 23.67
CA PHE A 40 -7.88 6.54 22.54
C PHE A 40 -6.78 6.17 21.54
N VAL A 41 -5.61 5.76 22.02
CA VAL A 41 -4.54 5.26 21.16
C VAL A 41 -4.95 3.94 20.49
N ASP A 42 -5.56 3.03 21.25
CA ASP A 42 -6.02 1.73 20.72
C ASP A 42 -7.15 1.89 19.68
N SER A 43 -8.00 2.91 19.83
CA SER A 43 -9.06 3.22 18.84
C SER A 43 -8.52 3.66 17.48
N MET A 44 -7.25 4.04 17.39
CA MET A 44 -6.58 4.38 16.11
C MET A 44 -6.10 3.13 15.36
N ASN A 45 -6.11 1.96 15.98
CA ASN A 45 -5.79 0.71 15.30
C ASN A 45 -6.87 0.36 14.27
N PRO A 46 -6.49 -0.23 13.13
CA PRO A 46 -7.45 -0.68 12.12
C PRO A 46 -8.47 -1.66 12.73
N SER A 47 -9.74 -1.46 12.40
CA SER A 47 -10.80 -2.39 12.81
C SER A 47 -10.58 -3.80 12.22
N LYS A 48 -11.16 -4.83 12.84
CA LYS A 48 -11.09 -6.20 12.32
C LYS A 48 -11.65 -6.33 10.91
N ASP A 49 -12.66 -5.52 10.57
CA ASP A 49 -13.25 -5.50 9.23
C ASP A 49 -12.27 -4.94 8.19
N VAL A 50 -11.51 -3.89 8.54
CA VAL A 50 -10.45 -3.34 7.68
C VAL A 50 -9.32 -4.35 7.52
N LEU A 51 -8.95 -5.07 8.57
CA LEU A 51 -7.94 -6.13 8.50
C LEU A 51 -8.42 -7.33 7.66
N ALA A 52 -9.70 -7.70 7.74
CA ALA A 52 -10.29 -8.74 6.91
C ALA A 52 -10.29 -8.37 5.41
N LEU A 53 -10.39 -7.08 5.09
CA LEU A 53 -10.28 -6.56 3.72
C LEU A 53 -8.83 -6.25 3.29
N ALA A 54 -7.84 -6.56 4.14
CA ALA A 54 -6.44 -6.27 3.87
C ALA A 54 -5.88 -7.07 2.69
N SER A 55 -6.44 -8.26 2.42
CA SER A 55 -6.07 -9.09 1.28
C SER A 55 -7.30 -9.63 0.56
N VAL A 56 -7.15 -9.94 -0.72
CA VAL A 56 -8.16 -10.60 -1.56
C VAL A 56 -7.52 -11.76 -2.31
N GLU A 57 -8.19 -12.92 -2.29
CA GLU A 57 -7.78 -14.09 -3.09
C GLU A 57 -8.63 -14.16 -4.35
N VAL A 58 -7.98 -14.38 -5.48
CA VAL A 58 -8.60 -14.40 -6.79
C VAL A 58 -8.26 -15.71 -7.51
N ASN A 59 -9.30 -16.39 -8.00
CA ASN A 59 -9.13 -17.55 -8.86
C ASN A 59 -8.94 -17.09 -10.32
N LEU A 60 -7.83 -17.47 -10.91
CA LEU A 60 -7.38 -17.08 -12.25
C LEU A 60 -7.89 -18.04 -13.34
N SER A 61 -8.37 -19.26 -12.98
CA SER A 61 -8.76 -20.30 -13.95
C SER A 61 -9.86 -19.86 -14.91
N ASN A 62 -10.69 -18.90 -14.48
CA ASN A 62 -11.84 -18.44 -15.26
C ASN A 62 -11.50 -17.21 -16.12
N ILE A 63 -10.24 -16.81 -16.20
CA ILE A 63 -9.80 -15.64 -16.99
C ILE A 63 -9.14 -16.15 -18.26
N PRO A 64 -9.83 -16.14 -19.42
CA PRO A 64 -9.24 -16.54 -20.69
C PRO A 64 -8.05 -15.67 -21.09
N VAL A 65 -7.14 -16.21 -21.89
CA VAL A 65 -6.03 -15.47 -22.46
C VAL A 65 -6.54 -14.26 -23.26
N GLY A 66 -5.93 -13.11 -23.06
CA GLY A 66 -6.32 -11.84 -23.68
C GLY A 66 -7.45 -11.11 -22.95
N GLN A 67 -7.98 -11.65 -21.86
CA GLN A 67 -9.01 -10.98 -21.05
C GLN A 67 -8.44 -10.42 -19.75
N ALA A 68 -9.19 -9.51 -19.17
CA ALA A 68 -8.90 -8.93 -17.87
C ALA A 68 -10.14 -8.87 -16.98
N ILE A 69 -9.93 -8.92 -15.67
CA ILE A 69 -10.98 -8.70 -14.68
C ILE A 69 -10.60 -7.54 -13.77
N LYS A 70 -11.59 -7.03 -13.08
CA LYS A 70 -11.43 -5.99 -12.06
C LYS A 70 -11.91 -6.53 -10.72
N VAL A 71 -11.03 -6.50 -9.71
CA VAL A 71 -11.35 -6.84 -8.32
C VAL A 71 -11.14 -5.63 -7.43
N MET A 72 -11.84 -5.56 -6.31
CA MET A 72 -11.66 -4.47 -5.35
C MET A 72 -10.71 -4.91 -4.24
N TRP A 73 -9.67 -4.12 -3.99
CA TRP A 73 -8.74 -4.30 -2.89
C TRP A 73 -8.50 -2.97 -2.18
N ARG A 74 -8.74 -2.93 -0.88
CA ARG A 74 -8.59 -1.70 -0.05
C ARG A 74 -9.28 -0.47 -0.65
N GLY A 75 -10.48 -0.66 -1.23
CA GLY A 75 -11.26 0.42 -1.85
C GLY A 75 -10.74 0.89 -3.21
N LYS A 76 -9.68 0.29 -3.75
CA LYS A 76 -9.16 0.58 -5.08
C LYS A 76 -9.44 -0.59 -6.04
N PRO A 77 -9.74 -0.33 -7.31
CA PRO A 77 -9.81 -1.39 -8.31
C PRO A 77 -8.40 -1.91 -8.60
N VAL A 78 -8.27 -3.22 -8.70
CA VAL A 78 -7.07 -3.90 -9.20
C VAL A 78 -7.46 -4.61 -10.49
N PHE A 79 -6.68 -4.39 -11.53
CA PHE A 79 -6.84 -5.05 -12.81
C PHE A 79 -5.93 -6.28 -12.85
N ILE A 80 -6.49 -7.42 -13.23
CA ILE A 80 -5.79 -8.67 -13.42
C ILE A 80 -5.99 -9.05 -14.87
N ARG A 81 -4.90 -9.08 -15.65
CA ARG A 81 -4.94 -9.40 -17.08
C ARG A 81 -4.17 -10.68 -17.37
N HIS A 82 -4.83 -11.59 -18.08
CA HIS A 82 -4.19 -12.75 -18.68
C HIS A 82 -3.64 -12.35 -20.06
N ARG A 83 -2.35 -12.03 -20.13
CA ARG A 83 -1.71 -11.49 -21.32
C ARG A 83 -1.53 -12.55 -22.39
N THR A 84 -1.68 -12.15 -23.65
CA THR A 84 -1.29 -12.95 -24.81
C THR A 84 0.22 -12.91 -25.00
N GLU A 85 0.79 -13.90 -25.71
CA GLU A 85 2.20 -13.89 -26.12
C GLU A 85 2.57 -12.60 -26.89
N ARG A 86 1.67 -12.10 -27.74
CA ARG A 86 1.87 -10.84 -28.46
C ARG A 86 2.05 -9.67 -27.48
N GLU A 87 1.19 -9.54 -26.48
CA GLU A 87 1.25 -8.46 -25.46
C GLU A 87 2.50 -8.55 -24.60
N ILE A 88 2.96 -9.75 -24.28
CA ILE A 88 4.20 -9.98 -23.53
C ILE A 88 5.41 -9.51 -24.35
N ASN A 89 5.49 -9.92 -25.63
CA ASN A 89 6.59 -9.54 -26.50
C ASN A 89 6.60 -8.03 -26.80
N GLU A 90 5.45 -7.44 -27.11
CA GLU A 90 5.31 -5.99 -27.31
C GLU A 90 5.76 -5.20 -26.07
N ALA A 91 5.42 -5.68 -24.87
CA ALA A 91 5.85 -5.02 -23.63
C ALA A 91 7.35 -5.16 -23.36
N ALA A 92 7.93 -6.33 -23.71
CA ALA A 92 9.36 -6.59 -23.54
C ALA A 92 10.24 -5.80 -24.52
N ASP A 93 9.75 -5.57 -25.75
CA ASP A 93 10.49 -4.90 -26.82
C ASP A 93 10.57 -3.36 -26.64
N VAL A 94 9.85 -2.80 -25.69
CA VAL A 94 9.87 -1.34 -25.45
C VAL A 94 11.20 -0.92 -24.82
N ALA A 95 11.93 -0.04 -25.49
CA ALA A 95 13.16 0.51 -24.95
C ALA A 95 12.86 1.39 -23.71
N LEU A 96 13.64 1.21 -22.65
CA LEU A 96 13.42 1.94 -21.39
C LEU A 96 13.52 3.46 -21.54
N ASN A 97 14.32 3.93 -22.50
CA ASN A 97 14.49 5.36 -22.80
C ASN A 97 13.25 5.98 -23.46
N ASP A 98 12.33 5.16 -24.00
CA ASP A 98 11.08 5.64 -24.59
C ASP A 98 9.93 5.73 -23.58
N LEU A 99 10.20 5.37 -22.33
CA LEU A 99 9.22 5.38 -21.24
C LEU A 99 9.32 6.66 -20.41
N VAL A 100 8.17 7.21 -20.09
CA VAL A 100 8.05 8.37 -19.16
C VAL A 100 8.54 7.99 -17.76
N ASP A 101 8.21 6.78 -17.31
CA ASP A 101 8.61 6.18 -16.04
C ASP A 101 9.31 4.84 -16.37
N PRO A 102 10.66 4.84 -16.55
CA PRO A 102 11.40 3.69 -17.05
C PRO A 102 11.35 2.50 -16.07
N GLN A 103 10.68 1.43 -16.50
CA GLN A 103 10.63 0.15 -15.80
C GLN A 103 10.50 -0.99 -16.81
N ALA A 104 11.34 -2.01 -16.68
CA ALA A 104 11.27 -3.19 -17.54
C ALA A 104 9.99 -4.00 -17.24
N ASP A 105 9.48 -4.72 -18.25
CA ASP A 105 8.26 -5.52 -18.09
C ASP A 105 8.42 -6.62 -17.03
N ASP A 106 9.55 -7.32 -17.03
CA ASP A 106 9.88 -8.39 -16.10
C ASP A 106 9.99 -7.93 -14.62
N ALA A 107 10.30 -6.66 -14.41
CA ALA A 107 10.29 -6.06 -13.06
C ALA A 107 8.87 -5.76 -12.53
N ARG A 108 7.84 -5.95 -13.35
CA ARG A 108 6.44 -5.64 -13.01
C ARG A 108 5.56 -6.87 -12.84
N VAL A 109 6.08 -8.06 -13.14
CA VAL A 109 5.34 -9.31 -13.12
C VAL A 109 6.15 -10.43 -12.46
N GLU A 110 5.49 -11.30 -11.69
CA GLU A 110 6.10 -12.54 -11.20
C GLU A 110 5.97 -13.68 -12.24
N LYS A 111 4.83 -13.72 -12.95
CA LYS A 111 4.56 -14.63 -14.07
C LYS A 111 4.22 -13.78 -15.30
N LYS A 112 4.92 -14.00 -16.42
CA LYS A 112 4.81 -13.16 -17.62
C LYS A 112 3.39 -13.06 -18.18
N GLU A 113 2.62 -14.13 -18.08
CA GLU A 113 1.24 -14.20 -18.54
C GLU A 113 0.26 -13.41 -17.65
N TRP A 114 0.63 -13.07 -16.42
CA TRP A 114 -0.24 -12.39 -15.47
C TRP A 114 0.26 -11.00 -15.12
N LEU A 115 -0.44 -9.98 -15.57
CA LEU A 115 -0.20 -8.61 -15.11
C LEU A 115 -1.25 -8.21 -14.09
N ILE A 116 -0.80 -7.75 -12.93
CA ILE A 116 -1.64 -7.31 -11.81
C ILE A 116 -1.25 -5.88 -11.45
N VAL A 117 -2.16 -4.93 -11.65
CA VAL A 117 -1.91 -3.50 -11.40
C VAL A 117 -3.09 -2.83 -10.73
N VAL A 118 -2.83 -1.84 -9.91
CA VAL A 118 -3.87 -0.97 -9.35
C VAL A 118 -4.46 -0.11 -10.46
N GLY A 119 -5.75 -0.26 -10.74
CA GLY A 119 -6.47 0.41 -11.81
C GLY A 119 -6.83 1.85 -11.45
N VAL A 120 -5.85 2.64 -11.00
CA VAL A 120 -6.01 4.04 -10.63
C VAL A 120 -4.97 4.85 -11.39
N CYS A 121 -5.45 5.76 -12.24
CA CYS A 121 -4.60 6.65 -13.03
C CYS A 121 -3.74 7.54 -12.11
N THR A 122 -2.44 7.53 -12.34
CA THR A 122 -1.46 8.27 -11.52
C THR A 122 -1.49 9.78 -11.73
N HIS A 123 -2.33 10.28 -12.66
CA HIS A 123 -2.55 11.72 -12.82
C HIS A 123 -3.40 12.27 -11.66
N LEU A 124 -4.71 11.95 -11.61
CA LEU A 124 -5.66 12.47 -10.61
C LEU A 124 -6.63 11.40 -10.09
N GLY A 125 -6.26 10.11 -10.16
CA GLY A 125 -7.00 9.04 -9.51
C GLY A 125 -8.22 8.49 -10.26
N CYS A 126 -8.45 8.86 -11.53
CA CYS A 126 -9.51 8.26 -12.35
C CYS A 126 -9.25 6.77 -12.59
N ILE A 127 -10.30 5.99 -12.84
CA ILE A 127 -10.19 4.57 -13.22
C ILE A 127 -10.03 4.48 -14.74
N PRO A 128 -8.90 3.97 -15.26
CA PRO A 128 -8.71 3.78 -16.69
C PRO A 128 -9.63 2.70 -17.24
N MET A 129 -10.01 2.85 -18.51
CA MET A 129 -10.76 1.88 -19.32
C MET A 129 -9.82 0.87 -19.96
N GLY A 130 -10.33 -0.28 -20.43
CA GLY A 130 -9.57 -1.31 -21.15
C GLY A 130 -9.59 -2.67 -20.45
N THR A 131 -10.34 -2.81 -19.38
CA THR A 131 -10.50 -4.06 -18.65
C THR A 131 -11.66 -4.90 -19.22
N ALA A 132 -12.81 -4.28 -19.48
CA ALA A 132 -13.94 -4.98 -20.07
C ALA A 132 -13.81 -5.11 -21.59
N THR A 133 -14.43 -6.15 -22.13
CA THR A 133 -14.47 -6.37 -23.58
C THR A 133 -15.19 -5.20 -24.28
N GLY A 134 -14.54 -4.62 -25.29
CA GLY A 134 -15.08 -3.48 -26.04
C GLY A 134 -14.75 -2.10 -25.45
N GLU A 135 -14.15 -2.04 -24.28
CA GLU A 135 -13.61 -0.77 -23.76
C GLU A 135 -12.39 -0.30 -24.57
N ALA A 136 -12.23 1.02 -24.65
CA ALA A 136 -11.06 1.63 -25.27
C ALA A 136 -9.78 1.30 -24.47
N ARG A 137 -8.76 0.79 -25.16
CA ARG A 137 -7.47 0.39 -24.57
C ARG A 137 -6.35 1.40 -24.86
N GLY A 138 -6.67 2.47 -25.58
CA GLY A 138 -5.70 3.49 -25.99
C GLY A 138 -4.81 3.04 -27.14
N ASP A 139 -3.79 3.85 -27.44
CA ASP A 139 -2.90 3.66 -28.60
C ASP A 139 -1.87 2.53 -28.40
N TYR A 140 -1.76 1.99 -27.17
CA TYR A 140 -0.75 0.99 -26.78
C TYR A 140 -1.37 -0.30 -26.24
N ASP A 141 -2.60 -0.59 -26.59
CA ASP A 141 -3.33 -1.84 -26.27
C ASP A 141 -3.41 -2.22 -24.78
N GLY A 142 -3.12 -1.28 -23.88
CA GLY A 142 -3.20 -1.47 -22.44
C GLY A 142 -4.46 -0.87 -21.83
N TRP A 143 -4.35 0.30 -21.22
CA TRP A 143 -5.45 1.04 -20.61
C TRP A 143 -5.47 2.49 -21.04
N TYR A 144 -6.66 3.04 -21.14
CA TYR A 144 -6.90 4.42 -21.50
C TYR A 144 -7.65 5.15 -20.40
N CYS A 145 -7.12 6.27 -19.93
CA CYS A 145 -7.80 7.14 -18.99
C CYS A 145 -8.48 8.30 -19.73
N PRO A 146 -9.83 8.31 -19.88
CA PRO A 146 -10.53 9.32 -20.66
C PRO A 146 -10.56 10.70 -20.01
N CYS A 147 -10.29 10.79 -18.69
CA CYS A 147 -10.35 12.06 -17.96
C CYS A 147 -9.41 13.11 -18.56
N HIS A 148 -8.18 12.74 -18.90
CA HIS A 148 -7.17 13.67 -19.45
C HIS A 148 -6.27 13.01 -20.51
N GLY A 149 -6.67 11.87 -21.06
CA GLY A 149 -5.98 11.24 -22.17
C GLY A 149 -4.64 10.57 -21.82
N SER A 150 -4.54 9.93 -20.66
CA SER A 150 -3.37 9.09 -20.36
C SER A 150 -3.54 7.70 -20.98
N HIS A 151 -2.50 7.25 -21.70
CA HIS A 151 -2.45 5.95 -22.35
C HIS A 151 -1.37 5.09 -21.70
N TYR A 152 -1.74 3.88 -21.31
CA TYR A 152 -0.85 2.89 -20.72
C TYR A 152 -0.69 1.70 -21.68
N ASP A 153 0.45 1.06 -21.63
CA ASP A 153 0.71 -0.15 -22.43
C ASP A 153 0.24 -1.44 -21.72
N THR A 154 0.50 -2.59 -22.37
CA THR A 154 0.13 -3.92 -21.89
C THR A 154 0.90 -4.38 -20.64
N SER A 155 1.86 -3.58 -20.17
CA SER A 155 2.54 -3.71 -18.88
C SER A 155 2.07 -2.69 -17.83
N GLY A 156 1.07 -1.85 -18.18
CA GLY A 156 0.57 -0.79 -17.31
C GLY A 156 1.53 0.38 -17.16
N ARG A 157 2.49 0.54 -18.10
CA ARG A 157 3.43 1.68 -18.10
C ARG A 157 2.82 2.83 -18.87
N ILE A 158 3.01 4.04 -18.33
CA ILE A 158 2.58 5.26 -19.00
C ILE A 158 3.39 5.48 -20.28
N ARG A 159 2.70 5.68 -21.39
CA ARG A 159 3.30 5.93 -22.71
C ARG A 159 2.99 7.32 -23.23
N ARG A 160 1.82 7.88 -22.89
CA ARG A 160 1.37 9.19 -23.35
C ARG A 160 0.37 9.78 -22.38
N GLY A 161 0.36 11.11 -22.29
CA GLY A 161 -0.59 11.88 -21.49
C GLY A 161 0.01 12.45 -20.20
N PRO A 162 -0.82 13.04 -19.34
CA PRO A 162 -0.33 13.81 -18.19
C PRO A 162 0.02 12.94 -16.96
N ALA A 163 -0.25 11.63 -16.97
CA ALA A 163 0.10 10.77 -15.86
C ALA A 163 1.63 10.70 -15.68
N PRO A 164 2.17 10.96 -14.48
CA PRO A 164 3.62 11.01 -14.27
C PRO A 164 4.28 9.65 -14.05
N LYS A 165 3.49 8.61 -13.72
CA LYS A 165 4.01 7.29 -13.33
C LYS A 165 3.20 6.16 -13.96
N ASN A 166 3.82 4.98 -14.00
CA ASN A 166 3.17 3.72 -14.33
C ASN A 166 2.03 3.41 -13.35
N LEU A 167 1.08 2.57 -13.75
CA LEU A 167 0.11 1.99 -12.82
C LEU A 167 0.87 1.21 -11.75
N GLU A 168 0.46 1.37 -10.51
CA GLU A 168 1.10 0.71 -9.36
C GLU A 168 0.93 -0.80 -9.43
N VAL A 169 1.99 -1.55 -9.19
CA VAL A 169 1.93 -3.01 -8.97
C VAL A 169 1.71 -3.22 -7.47
N PRO A 170 0.57 -3.79 -7.03
CA PRO A 170 0.33 -4.06 -5.62
C PRO A 170 1.22 -5.20 -5.14
N THR A 171 1.38 -5.33 -3.84
CA THR A 171 1.96 -6.57 -3.28
C THR A 171 1.01 -7.72 -3.54
N TYR A 172 1.49 -8.79 -4.16
CA TYR A 172 0.72 -10.02 -4.38
C TYR A 172 1.63 -11.24 -4.34
N THR A 173 1.03 -12.41 -4.22
CA THR A 173 1.75 -13.70 -4.24
C THR A 173 0.86 -14.77 -4.86
N PHE A 174 1.40 -15.57 -5.76
CA PHE A 174 0.70 -16.76 -6.27
C PHE A 174 0.65 -17.83 -5.20
N LEU A 175 -0.55 -18.25 -4.82
CA LEU A 175 -0.76 -19.36 -3.89
C LEU A 175 -0.66 -20.71 -4.59
N THR A 176 -1.13 -20.75 -5.83
CA THR A 176 -1.08 -21.89 -6.76
C THR A 176 -0.87 -21.33 -8.18
N ASP A 177 -0.84 -22.23 -9.18
CA ASP A 177 -0.80 -21.78 -10.58
C ASP A 177 -2.08 -21.07 -11.02
N THR A 178 -3.18 -21.30 -10.30
CA THR A 178 -4.51 -20.79 -10.64
C THR A 178 -5.11 -19.86 -9.60
N SER A 179 -4.36 -19.46 -8.58
CA SER A 179 -4.84 -18.52 -7.58
C SER A 179 -3.76 -17.55 -7.12
N VAL A 180 -4.15 -16.31 -6.89
CA VAL A 180 -3.30 -15.22 -6.43
C VAL A 180 -3.95 -14.53 -5.23
N ARG A 181 -3.11 -14.17 -4.24
CA ARG A 181 -3.49 -13.30 -3.14
C ARG A 181 -2.88 -11.93 -3.36
N ILE A 182 -3.69 -10.89 -3.23
CA ILE A 182 -3.30 -9.48 -3.32
C ILE A 182 -3.40 -8.87 -1.92
N GLY A 183 -2.30 -8.31 -1.40
CA GLY A 183 -2.19 -7.72 -0.07
C GLY A 183 -1.53 -8.61 0.97
#